data_6a0f1ebe1423ac8d249cd97d79dafb8c
#
_entry.id   6a0f1ebe1423ac8d249cd97d79dafb8c
#
_cell.length_a   1.000
_cell.length_b   1.000
_cell.length_c   1.000
_cell.angle_alpha   90.00
_cell.angle_beta   90.00
_cell.angle_gamma   90.00
#
_symmetry.space_group_name_H-M   'P 1'
#
loop_
_entity.id
_entity.type
_entity.pdbx_description
1 polymer ?
#
loop_
_entity_poly.entity_id
_entity_poly.type
_entity_poly.pdbx_seq_one_letter_code
_entity_poly.pdbx_strand_id
1 'polypeptide(L)'
;MKTRLVSITFVLFTSLVLVAQDQYTKGMTKAMSLWGEGKIIEASNLFERIALAEEDNWIPYYYVAQVNTTSSFGEKDVKKLTRQLDKAKEFVAIAQRISPDNPELLVQEAMINTAWMAFDGATYGPVLAGKNTQIYNKALKLAPENPRVVYSKASWDMGSARYFGKDTAPYCADVERALQLFATFESELPFYPSWGEEQAKKELEQCKG
;
A
#
# COMPACT_ATOMS: atom_id res chain seq x y z
N MET A 1 37.42 -12.37 36.02
CA MET A 1 36.11 -11.73 36.30
C MET A 1 35.53 -10.88 35.15
N LYS A 2 36.29 -10.52 34.13
CA LYS A 2 35.81 -9.69 32.99
C LYS A 2 34.96 -10.44 31.96
N THR A 3 35.10 -11.73 31.79
CA THR A 3 34.42 -12.56 30.81
C THR A 3 32.93 -12.87 31.15
N ARG A 4 32.52 -12.85 32.40
CA ARG A 4 31.14 -13.11 32.81
C ARG A 4 30.17 -11.93 32.61
N LEU A 5 30.67 -10.69 32.63
CA LEU A 5 29.85 -9.51 32.42
C LEU A 5 29.41 -9.36 30.93
N VAL A 6 30.30 -9.72 29.99
CA VAL A 6 30.00 -9.63 28.54
C VAL A 6 28.90 -10.62 28.15
N SER A 7 28.90 -11.84 28.68
CA SER A 7 27.87 -12.84 28.37
C SER A 7 26.47 -12.47 28.89
N ILE A 8 26.37 -11.83 30.05
CA ILE A 8 25.08 -11.41 30.63
C ILE A 8 24.48 -10.25 29.83
N THR A 9 25.32 -9.32 29.35
CA THR A 9 24.85 -8.18 28.53
C THR A 9 24.33 -8.65 27.19
N PHE A 10 24.94 -9.65 26.54
CA PHE A 10 24.50 -10.21 25.25
C PHE A 10 23.17 -10.96 25.41
N VAL A 11 22.96 -11.75 26.44
CA VAL A 11 21.68 -12.46 26.68
C VAL A 11 20.53 -11.51 26.96
N LEU A 12 20.75 -10.41 27.70
CA LEU A 12 19.74 -9.39 27.97
C LEU A 12 19.33 -8.64 26.68
N PHE A 13 20.26 -8.38 25.76
CA PHE A 13 19.97 -7.69 24.50
C PHE A 13 19.15 -8.56 23.55
N THR A 14 19.44 -9.86 23.45
CA THR A 14 18.69 -10.79 22.60
C THR A 14 17.26 -11.02 23.11
N SER A 15 17.02 -11.03 24.41
CA SER A 15 15.67 -11.19 24.97
C SER A 15 14.78 -9.96 24.74
N LEU A 16 15.32 -8.75 24.75
CA LEU A 16 14.58 -7.52 24.46
C LEU A 16 14.14 -7.46 22.99
N VAL A 17 14.98 -7.85 22.06
CA VAL A 17 14.65 -7.88 20.62
C VAL A 17 13.52 -8.88 20.34
N LEU A 18 13.54 -10.05 20.95
CA LEU A 18 12.49 -11.07 20.77
C LEU A 18 11.13 -10.61 21.31
N VAL A 19 11.10 -9.89 22.44
CA VAL A 19 9.87 -9.33 23.02
C VAL A 19 9.29 -8.22 22.12
N ALA A 20 10.14 -7.35 21.59
CA ALA A 20 9.71 -6.27 20.68
C ALA A 20 9.11 -6.84 19.40
N GLN A 21 9.76 -7.84 18.79
CA GLN A 21 9.27 -8.51 17.59
C GLN A 21 7.92 -9.22 17.83
N ASP A 22 7.72 -9.84 18.99
CA ASP A 22 6.45 -10.47 19.36
C ASP A 22 5.33 -9.42 19.53
N GLN A 23 5.61 -8.26 20.13
CA GLN A 23 4.66 -7.16 20.28
C GLN A 23 4.28 -6.56 18.92
N TYR A 24 5.25 -6.32 18.02
CA TYR A 24 5.02 -5.86 16.66
C TYR A 24 4.08 -6.81 15.92
N THR A 25 4.42 -8.11 15.91
CA THR A 25 3.63 -9.14 15.22
C THR A 25 2.19 -9.21 15.75
N LYS A 26 2.00 -9.22 17.07
CA LYS A 26 0.68 -9.22 17.70
C LYS A 26 -0.12 -7.96 17.37
N GLY A 27 0.54 -6.80 17.41
CA GLY A 27 -0.08 -5.52 17.07
C GLY A 27 -0.55 -5.47 15.64
N MET A 28 0.32 -5.81 14.67
CA MET A 28 -0.01 -5.83 13.25
C MET A 28 -1.12 -6.83 12.94
N THR A 29 -1.05 -8.06 13.47
CA THR A 29 -2.11 -9.07 13.31
C THR A 29 -3.46 -8.56 13.83
N LYS A 30 -3.49 -7.91 14.99
CA LYS A 30 -4.70 -7.32 15.55
C LYS A 30 -5.24 -6.19 14.68
N ALA A 31 -4.39 -5.32 14.16
CA ALA A 31 -4.80 -4.22 13.28
C ALA A 31 -5.38 -4.74 11.95
N MET A 32 -4.76 -5.78 11.36
CA MET A 32 -5.28 -6.46 10.18
C MET A 32 -6.66 -7.10 10.43
N SER A 33 -6.84 -7.76 11.59
CA SER A 33 -8.13 -8.33 11.97
C SER A 33 -9.21 -7.26 12.07
N LEU A 34 -8.94 -6.14 12.75
CA LEU A 34 -9.87 -5.02 12.86
C LEU A 34 -10.24 -4.46 11.47
N TRP A 35 -9.26 -4.35 10.56
CA TRP A 35 -9.52 -3.92 9.20
C TRP A 35 -10.42 -4.91 8.45
N GLY A 36 -10.13 -6.20 8.53
CA GLY A 36 -10.94 -7.27 7.94
C GLY A 36 -12.39 -7.32 8.49
N GLU A 37 -12.59 -6.93 9.77
CA GLU A 37 -13.89 -6.79 10.41
C GLU A 37 -14.63 -5.49 10.01
N GLY A 38 -14.05 -4.64 9.17
CA GLY A 38 -14.60 -3.34 8.78
C GLY A 38 -14.52 -2.24 9.85
N LYS A 39 -13.73 -2.47 10.92
CA LYS A 39 -13.48 -1.49 12.00
C LYS A 39 -12.36 -0.52 11.59
N ILE A 40 -12.64 0.26 10.56
CA ILE A 40 -11.65 1.10 9.85
C ILE A 40 -10.91 2.06 10.77
N ILE A 41 -11.64 2.78 11.63
CA ILE A 41 -11.06 3.79 12.53
C ILE A 41 -10.15 3.11 13.57
N GLU A 42 -10.59 2.00 14.14
CA GLU A 42 -9.83 1.25 15.13
C GLU A 42 -8.56 0.65 14.52
N ALA A 43 -8.66 0.08 13.31
CA ALA A 43 -7.53 -0.44 12.55
C ALA A 43 -6.51 0.66 12.25
N SER A 44 -6.96 1.79 11.67
CA SER A 44 -6.10 2.94 11.37
C SER A 44 -5.38 3.46 12.61
N ASN A 45 -6.08 3.63 13.74
CA ASN A 45 -5.49 4.10 14.99
C ASN A 45 -4.49 3.10 15.60
N LEU A 46 -4.72 1.79 15.41
CA LEU A 46 -3.79 0.77 15.89
C LEU A 46 -2.53 0.73 15.01
N PHE A 47 -2.66 0.77 13.69
CA PHE A 47 -1.50 0.89 12.78
C PHE A 47 -0.68 2.15 13.07
N GLU A 48 -1.33 3.29 13.32
CA GLU A 48 -0.65 4.54 13.69
C GLU A 48 0.17 4.40 14.97
N ARG A 49 -0.38 3.81 16.02
CA ARG A 49 0.37 3.55 17.27
C ARG A 49 1.57 2.64 17.05
N ILE A 50 1.43 1.62 16.19
CA ILE A 50 2.54 0.74 15.83
C ILE A 50 3.59 1.50 15.02
N ALA A 51 3.18 2.33 14.07
CA ALA A 51 4.07 3.17 13.28
C ALA A 51 4.92 4.10 14.17
N LEU A 52 4.31 4.72 15.16
CA LEU A 52 5.01 5.58 16.13
C LEU A 52 5.94 4.81 17.09
N ALA A 53 5.75 3.52 17.25
CA ALA A 53 6.65 2.66 18.06
C ALA A 53 7.77 2.04 17.21
N GLU A 54 7.57 1.92 15.91
CA GLU A 54 8.47 1.30 14.92
C GLU A 54 8.94 2.37 13.91
N GLU A 55 9.58 3.43 14.41
CA GLU A 55 9.89 4.65 13.65
C GLU A 55 10.70 4.41 12.36
N ASP A 56 11.53 3.38 12.32
CA ASP A 56 12.37 3.01 11.19
C ASP A 56 11.72 1.97 10.25
N ASN A 57 10.48 1.56 10.53
CA ASN A 57 9.75 0.57 9.75
C ASN A 57 8.64 1.23 8.93
N TRP A 58 8.79 1.28 7.62
CA TRP A 58 7.81 1.90 6.72
C TRP A 58 6.46 1.16 6.63
N ILE A 59 6.40 -0.13 6.99
CA ILE A 59 5.20 -0.98 6.78
C ILE A 59 3.98 -0.53 7.61
N PRO A 60 4.07 -0.23 8.91
CA PRO A 60 2.91 0.27 9.66
C PRO A 60 2.39 1.62 9.12
N TYR A 61 3.28 2.53 8.70
CA TYR A 61 2.90 3.80 8.06
C TYR A 61 2.15 3.56 6.74
N TYR A 62 2.64 2.62 5.93
CA TYR A 62 1.95 2.19 4.72
C TYR A 62 0.52 1.73 5.03
N TYR A 63 0.30 0.92 6.07
CA TYR A 63 -1.03 0.43 6.40
C TYR A 63 -1.97 1.50 6.96
N VAL A 64 -1.47 2.51 7.66
CA VAL A 64 -2.29 3.70 7.98
C VAL A 64 -2.80 4.34 6.69
N ALA A 65 -1.92 4.55 5.72
CA ALA A 65 -2.29 5.13 4.44
C ALA A 65 -3.25 4.22 3.66
N GLN A 66 -2.97 2.92 3.57
CA GLN A 66 -3.76 1.95 2.83
C GLN A 66 -5.20 1.84 3.35
N VAL A 67 -5.39 1.72 4.66
CA VAL A 67 -6.73 1.67 5.28
C VAL A 67 -7.52 2.93 4.98
N ASN A 68 -6.92 4.11 5.13
CA ASN A 68 -7.60 5.37 4.89
C ASN A 68 -7.91 5.59 3.39
N THR A 69 -6.99 5.22 2.49
CA THR A 69 -7.21 5.32 1.04
C THR A 69 -8.31 4.36 0.58
N THR A 70 -8.24 3.09 0.96
CA THR A 70 -9.23 2.10 0.49
C THR A 70 -10.62 2.39 1.02
N SER A 71 -10.75 2.88 2.26
CA SER A 71 -12.04 3.24 2.84
C SER A 71 -12.61 4.55 2.32
N SER A 72 -11.83 5.35 1.58
CA SER A 72 -12.30 6.60 0.96
C SER A 72 -13.03 6.37 -0.37
N PHE A 73 -12.81 5.23 -1.04
CA PHE A 73 -13.52 4.93 -2.27
C PHE A 73 -15.03 4.76 -2.02
N GLY A 74 -15.83 5.53 -2.74
CA GLY A 74 -17.28 5.56 -2.59
C GLY A 74 -17.79 6.48 -1.46
N GLU A 75 -16.89 7.15 -0.71
CA GLU A 75 -17.29 8.18 0.25
C GLU A 75 -17.92 9.37 -0.49
N LYS A 76 -19.03 9.87 0.06
CA LYS A 76 -19.78 11.01 -0.52
C LYS A 76 -19.62 12.30 0.28
N ASP A 77 -19.24 12.19 1.54
CA ASP A 77 -18.95 13.35 2.39
C ASP A 77 -17.51 13.82 2.12
N VAL A 78 -17.39 14.96 1.45
CA VAL A 78 -16.10 15.56 1.12
C VAL A 78 -15.23 15.82 2.36
N LYS A 79 -15.82 16.20 3.49
CA LYS A 79 -15.05 16.47 4.72
C LYS A 79 -14.45 15.17 5.28
N LYS A 80 -15.18 14.07 5.19
CA LYS A 80 -14.69 12.76 5.62
C LYS A 80 -13.63 12.25 4.66
N LEU A 81 -13.88 12.31 3.35
CA LEU A 81 -12.91 11.98 2.30
C LEU A 81 -11.60 12.75 2.50
N THR A 82 -11.67 14.08 2.66
CA THR A 82 -10.50 14.93 2.87
C THR A 82 -9.68 14.46 4.07
N ARG A 83 -10.32 14.25 5.23
CA ARG A 83 -9.62 13.75 6.42
C ARG A 83 -8.91 12.41 6.20
N GLN A 84 -9.57 11.48 5.49
CA GLN A 84 -9.00 10.17 5.18
C GLN A 84 -7.78 10.30 4.26
N LEU A 85 -7.91 11.05 3.16
CA LEU A 85 -6.86 11.18 2.16
C LEU A 85 -5.71 12.06 2.62
N ASP A 86 -5.95 13.09 3.42
CA ASP A 86 -4.90 13.91 4.05
C ASP A 86 -4.08 13.06 5.03
N LYS A 87 -4.75 12.25 5.88
CA LYS A 87 -4.06 11.31 6.76
C LYS A 87 -3.24 10.28 5.96
N ALA A 88 -3.82 9.70 4.92
CA ALA A 88 -3.12 8.77 4.05
C ALA A 88 -1.87 9.39 3.43
N LYS A 89 -1.98 10.62 2.91
CA LYS A 89 -0.87 11.36 2.30
C LYS A 89 0.25 11.67 3.30
N GLU A 90 -0.10 12.08 4.52
CA GLU A 90 0.87 12.33 5.59
C GLU A 90 1.68 11.08 5.90
N PHE A 91 1.01 9.95 6.10
CA PHE A 91 1.67 8.70 6.46
C PHE A 91 2.50 8.10 5.32
N VAL A 92 2.05 8.21 4.07
CA VAL A 92 2.90 7.84 2.91
C VAL A 92 4.15 8.71 2.85
N ALA A 93 4.05 10.02 3.09
CA ALA A 93 5.20 10.90 3.06
C ALA A 93 6.22 10.58 4.16
N ILE A 94 5.78 10.12 5.34
CA ILE A 94 6.69 9.61 6.38
C ILE A 94 7.34 8.30 5.92
N ALA A 95 6.55 7.34 5.44
CA ALA A 95 7.05 6.07 4.93
C ALA A 95 8.09 6.24 3.81
N GLN A 96 7.88 7.21 2.89
CA GLN A 96 8.82 7.52 1.81
C GLN A 96 10.14 8.11 2.30
N ARG A 97 10.18 8.77 3.47
CA ARG A 97 11.45 9.18 4.09
C ARG A 97 12.20 8.00 4.70
N ILE A 98 11.49 7.03 5.25
CA ILE A 98 12.07 5.81 5.82
C ILE A 98 12.58 4.88 4.72
N SER A 99 11.81 4.74 3.64
CA SER A 99 12.12 3.87 2.51
C SER A 99 12.00 4.65 1.18
N PRO A 100 13.05 5.43 0.81
CA PRO A 100 13.06 6.19 -0.44
C PRO A 100 12.96 5.29 -1.66
N ASP A 101 12.29 5.77 -2.71
CA ASP A 101 12.09 5.05 -3.97
C ASP A 101 11.44 3.66 -3.84
N ASN A 102 10.76 3.41 -2.73
CA ASN A 102 10.00 2.18 -2.52
C ASN A 102 8.80 2.12 -3.47
N PRO A 103 8.72 1.10 -4.37
CA PRO A 103 7.66 1.02 -5.37
C PRO A 103 6.26 0.83 -4.77
N GLU A 104 6.12 0.16 -3.61
CA GLU A 104 4.84 0.03 -2.91
C GLU A 104 4.31 1.39 -2.42
N LEU A 105 5.20 2.27 -1.97
CA LEU A 105 4.83 3.61 -1.53
C LEU A 105 4.48 4.54 -2.69
N LEU A 106 5.12 4.35 -3.85
CA LEU A 106 4.72 5.05 -5.07
C LEU A 106 3.33 4.59 -5.53
N VAL A 107 3.05 3.29 -5.52
CA VAL A 107 1.70 2.77 -5.80
C VAL A 107 0.68 3.35 -4.81
N GLN A 108 1.01 3.41 -3.53
CA GLN A 108 0.12 3.97 -2.50
C GLN A 108 -0.14 5.46 -2.73
N GLU A 109 0.87 6.27 -3.09
CA GLU A 109 0.70 7.69 -3.47
C GLU A 109 -0.24 7.82 -4.68
N ALA A 110 -0.06 6.98 -5.69
CA ALA A 110 -0.91 6.99 -6.87
C ALA A 110 -2.37 6.59 -6.55
N MET A 111 -2.57 5.65 -5.63
CA MET A 111 -3.92 5.26 -5.17
C MET A 111 -4.63 6.41 -4.45
N ILE A 112 -3.93 7.21 -3.64
CA ILE A 112 -4.50 8.42 -3.01
C ILE A 112 -4.97 9.41 -4.08
N ASN A 113 -4.16 9.67 -5.09
CA ASN A 113 -4.54 10.54 -6.21
C ASN A 113 -5.74 9.97 -6.97
N THR A 114 -5.79 8.65 -7.17
CA THR A 114 -6.92 7.97 -7.82
C THR A 114 -8.20 8.13 -7.01
N ALA A 115 -8.14 8.07 -5.67
CA ALA A 115 -9.30 8.26 -4.82
C ALA A 115 -9.88 9.68 -4.95
N TRP A 116 -9.05 10.71 -5.04
CA TRP A 116 -9.49 12.09 -5.34
C TRP A 116 -10.17 12.18 -6.70
N MET A 117 -9.59 11.57 -7.74
CA MET A 117 -10.18 11.56 -9.09
C MET A 117 -11.47 10.74 -9.16
N ALA A 118 -11.57 9.66 -8.38
CA ALA A 118 -12.80 8.87 -8.31
C ALA A 118 -13.94 9.62 -7.59
N PHE A 119 -13.61 10.50 -6.66
CA PHE A 119 -14.59 11.38 -6.00
C PHE A 119 -15.10 12.49 -6.94
N ASP A 120 -14.19 13.22 -7.59
CA ASP A 120 -14.52 14.28 -8.53
C ASP A 120 -13.47 14.33 -9.66
N GLY A 121 -13.71 13.54 -10.70
CA GLY A 121 -12.84 13.44 -11.87
C GLY A 121 -12.73 14.74 -12.67
N ALA A 122 -13.77 15.57 -12.67
CA ALA A 122 -13.77 16.84 -13.39
C ALA A 122 -12.80 17.85 -12.75
N THR A 123 -12.78 17.90 -11.42
CA THR A 123 -11.89 18.81 -10.66
C THR A 123 -10.47 18.26 -10.57
N TYR A 124 -10.30 16.99 -10.21
CA TYR A 124 -8.97 16.43 -9.89
C TYR A 124 -8.27 15.77 -11.08
N GLY A 125 -9.01 15.32 -12.09
CA GLY A 125 -8.44 14.68 -13.28
C GLY A 125 -7.39 15.53 -13.99
N PRO A 126 -7.69 16.79 -14.37
CA PRO A 126 -6.75 17.68 -15.06
C PRO A 126 -5.44 17.93 -14.26
N VAL A 127 -5.51 17.88 -12.93
CA VAL A 127 -4.37 18.18 -12.06
C VAL A 127 -3.55 16.93 -11.73
N LEU A 128 -4.20 15.80 -11.52
CA LEU A 128 -3.57 14.60 -10.96
C LEU A 128 -3.26 13.50 -11.97
N ALA A 129 -3.99 13.40 -13.09
CA ALA A 129 -3.84 12.26 -13.99
C ALA A 129 -2.44 12.15 -14.60
N GLY A 130 -1.86 13.26 -15.07
CA GLY A 130 -0.51 13.27 -15.61
C GLY A 130 0.55 12.91 -14.56
N LYS A 131 0.42 13.46 -13.34
CA LYS A 131 1.29 13.12 -12.21
C LYS A 131 1.17 11.64 -11.86
N ASN A 132 -0.04 11.11 -11.82
CA ASN A 132 -0.31 9.71 -11.48
C ASN A 132 0.36 8.74 -12.46
N THR A 133 0.24 9.03 -13.77
CA THR A 133 0.92 8.27 -14.81
C THR A 133 2.45 8.27 -14.62
N GLN A 134 3.04 9.41 -14.25
CA GLN A 134 4.48 9.50 -13.98
C GLN A 134 4.89 8.67 -12.76
N ILE A 135 4.09 8.68 -11.68
CA ILE A 135 4.33 7.89 -10.47
C ILE A 135 4.32 6.39 -10.80
N TYR A 136 3.31 5.90 -11.50
CA TYR A 136 3.23 4.50 -11.92
C TYR A 136 4.38 4.10 -12.86
N ASN A 137 4.76 4.96 -13.80
CA ASN A 137 5.90 4.71 -14.67
C ASN A 137 7.22 4.63 -13.88
N LYS A 138 7.40 5.49 -12.86
CA LYS A 138 8.55 5.41 -11.95
C LYS A 138 8.53 4.10 -11.17
N ALA A 139 7.40 3.73 -10.58
CA ALA A 139 7.27 2.48 -9.83
C ALA A 139 7.59 1.26 -10.69
N LEU A 140 7.04 1.20 -11.91
CA LEU A 140 7.30 0.10 -12.85
C LEU A 140 8.78 0.03 -13.28
N LYS A 141 9.45 1.18 -13.44
CA LYS A 141 10.88 1.21 -13.75
C LYS A 141 11.73 0.67 -12.60
N LEU A 142 11.35 0.97 -11.36
CA LEU A 142 12.07 0.53 -10.15
C LEU A 142 11.84 -0.95 -9.84
N ALA A 143 10.63 -1.45 -10.08
CA ALA A 143 10.25 -2.82 -9.74
C ALA A 143 9.36 -3.45 -10.84
N PRO A 144 9.93 -3.77 -12.02
CA PRO A 144 9.16 -4.30 -13.15
C PRO A 144 8.59 -5.70 -12.92
N GLU A 145 9.07 -6.41 -11.89
CA GLU A 145 8.60 -7.76 -11.51
C GLU A 145 7.77 -7.77 -10.21
N ASN A 146 7.49 -6.59 -9.64
CA ASN A 146 6.56 -6.52 -8.51
C ASN A 146 5.12 -6.62 -9.03
N PRO A 147 4.34 -7.66 -8.64
CA PRO A 147 3.00 -7.90 -9.18
C PRO A 147 2.04 -6.75 -8.91
N ARG A 148 2.10 -6.10 -7.73
CA ARG A 148 1.24 -4.96 -7.38
C ARG A 148 1.54 -3.74 -8.22
N VAL A 149 2.81 -3.49 -8.53
CA VAL A 149 3.23 -2.39 -9.41
C VAL A 149 2.71 -2.62 -10.82
N VAL A 150 2.92 -3.83 -11.37
CA VAL A 150 2.46 -4.18 -12.74
C VAL A 150 0.94 -4.11 -12.82
N TYR A 151 0.24 -4.72 -11.87
CA TYR A 151 -1.23 -4.68 -11.80
C TYR A 151 -1.76 -3.25 -11.67
N SER A 152 -1.22 -2.47 -10.72
CA SER A 152 -1.73 -1.12 -10.46
C SER A 152 -1.53 -0.18 -11.65
N LYS A 153 -0.41 -0.33 -12.38
CA LYS A 153 -0.17 0.41 -13.63
C LYS A 153 -1.15 0.00 -14.73
N ALA A 154 -1.37 -1.29 -14.91
CA ALA A 154 -2.33 -1.80 -15.90
C ALA A 154 -3.75 -1.32 -15.58
N SER A 155 -4.19 -1.44 -14.33
CA SER A 155 -5.50 -0.98 -13.86
C SER A 155 -5.67 0.53 -14.03
N TRP A 156 -4.63 1.33 -13.77
CA TRP A 156 -4.62 2.77 -14.04
C TRP A 156 -4.82 3.08 -15.54
N ASP A 157 -4.09 2.39 -16.41
CA ASP A 157 -4.19 2.60 -17.86
C ASP A 157 -5.57 2.19 -18.39
N MET A 158 -6.10 1.06 -17.92
CA MET A 158 -7.46 0.60 -18.25
C MET A 158 -8.53 1.59 -17.75
N GLY A 159 -8.41 2.09 -16.52
CA GLY A 159 -9.29 3.11 -15.98
C GLY A 159 -9.26 4.39 -16.80
N SER A 160 -8.07 4.83 -17.20
CA SER A 160 -7.90 5.98 -18.09
C SER A 160 -8.53 5.74 -19.47
N ALA A 161 -8.31 4.57 -20.07
CA ALA A 161 -8.90 4.20 -21.34
C ALA A 161 -10.44 4.22 -21.28
N ARG A 162 -11.03 3.61 -20.26
CA ARG A 162 -12.49 3.63 -20.01
C ARG A 162 -13.04 5.06 -19.89
N TYR A 163 -12.35 5.91 -19.13
CA TYR A 163 -12.75 7.31 -18.95
C TYR A 163 -12.83 8.09 -20.27
N PHE A 164 -11.89 7.82 -21.19
CA PHE A 164 -11.86 8.45 -22.53
C PHE A 164 -12.60 7.64 -23.62
N GLY A 165 -13.37 6.61 -23.25
CA GLY A 165 -14.11 5.77 -24.22
C GLY A 165 -13.20 4.98 -25.16
N LYS A 166 -11.97 4.65 -24.72
CA LYS A 166 -10.98 3.88 -25.47
C LYS A 166 -11.05 2.41 -25.11
N ASP A 167 -10.55 1.56 -26.02
CA ASP A 167 -10.42 0.12 -25.80
C ASP A 167 -9.43 -0.18 -24.66
N THR A 168 -9.79 -1.12 -23.78
CA THR A 168 -8.98 -1.59 -22.66
C THR A 168 -8.20 -2.87 -22.98
N ALA A 169 -8.54 -3.56 -24.08
CA ALA A 169 -7.90 -4.83 -24.48
C ALA A 169 -6.36 -4.77 -24.56
N PRO A 170 -5.71 -3.66 -24.98
CA PRO A 170 -4.25 -3.58 -24.99
C PRO A 170 -3.57 -3.80 -23.63
N TYR A 171 -4.28 -3.55 -22.52
CA TYR A 171 -3.71 -3.65 -21.16
C TYR A 171 -3.98 -5.00 -20.49
N CYS A 172 -4.76 -5.87 -21.10
CA CYS A 172 -5.11 -7.18 -20.55
C CYS A 172 -3.88 -8.09 -20.39
N ALA A 173 -2.92 -7.99 -21.30
CA ALA A 173 -1.66 -8.74 -21.21
C ALA A 173 -0.84 -8.34 -19.97
N ASP A 174 -0.87 -7.08 -19.56
CA ASP A 174 -0.18 -6.62 -18.35
C ASP A 174 -0.89 -7.12 -17.09
N VAL A 175 -2.23 -7.22 -17.08
CA VAL A 175 -2.99 -7.84 -15.98
C VAL A 175 -2.67 -9.33 -15.86
N GLU A 176 -2.60 -10.05 -17.00
CA GLU A 176 -2.21 -11.46 -17.02
C GLU A 176 -0.77 -11.66 -16.51
N ARG A 177 0.16 -10.81 -16.95
CA ARG A 177 1.53 -10.80 -16.45
C ARG A 177 1.59 -10.56 -14.94
N ALA A 178 0.80 -9.63 -14.41
CA ALA A 178 0.73 -9.40 -12.96
C ALA A 178 0.30 -10.65 -12.21
N LEU A 179 -0.68 -11.42 -12.71
CA LEU A 179 -1.11 -12.67 -12.10
C LEU A 179 -0.02 -13.74 -12.10
N GLN A 180 0.78 -13.85 -13.18
CA GLN A 180 1.93 -14.75 -13.21
C GLN A 180 2.97 -14.37 -12.15
N LEU A 181 3.21 -13.06 -11.98
CA LEU A 181 4.12 -12.55 -10.95
C LEU A 181 3.57 -12.78 -9.54
N PHE A 182 2.27 -12.61 -9.29
CA PHE A 182 1.66 -12.90 -7.99
C PHE A 182 1.88 -14.36 -7.56
N ALA A 183 1.85 -15.29 -8.51
CA ALA A 183 2.02 -16.72 -8.22
C ALA A 183 3.41 -17.10 -7.66
N THR A 184 4.42 -16.24 -7.86
CA THR A 184 5.81 -16.51 -7.47
C THR A 184 6.40 -15.41 -6.58
N PHE A 185 5.66 -14.36 -6.31
CA PHE A 185 6.17 -13.23 -5.54
C PHE A 185 6.20 -13.56 -4.05
N GLU A 186 7.38 -13.47 -3.47
CA GLU A 186 7.61 -13.62 -2.04
C GLU A 186 8.35 -12.39 -1.49
N SER A 187 8.13 -12.08 -0.23
CA SER A 187 8.88 -11.07 0.51
C SER A 187 9.30 -11.61 1.88
N GLU A 188 10.55 -11.37 2.24
CA GLU A 188 11.08 -11.73 3.56
C GLU A 188 10.60 -10.80 4.67
N LEU A 189 10.05 -9.62 4.33
CA LEU A 189 9.58 -8.65 5.31
C LEU A 189 8.22 -9.07 5.88
N PRO A 190 8.08 -9.21 7.20
CA PRO A 190 6.79 -9.48 7.84
C PRO A 190 5.77 -8.39 7.48
N PHE A 191 4.54 -8.80 7.21
CA PHE A 191 3.44 -7.91 6.84
C PHE A 191 3.69 -7.07 5.58
N TYR A 192 4.60 -7.49 4.70
CA TYR A 192 4.73 -6.85 3.39
C TYR A 192 3.37 -6.84 2.67
N PRO A 193 3.03 -5.80 1.90
CA PRO A 193 1.75 -5.75 1.17
C PRO A 193 1.47 -7.03 0.37
N SER A 194 0.26 -7.59 0.52
CA SER A 194 -0.13 -8.87 -0.09
C SER A 194 -1.47 -8.83 -0.86
N TRP A 195 -1.99 -7.62 -1.11
CA TRP A 195 -3.22 -7.40 -1.89
C TRP A 195 -2.95 -7.35 -3.41
N GLY A 196 -4.00 -7.38 -4.18
CA GLY A 196 -3.97 -7.11 -5.63
C GLY A 196 -4.28 -8.32 -6.49
N GLU A 197 -3.98 -9.53 -6.05
CA GLU A 197 -4.19 -10.74 -6.84
C GLU A 197 -5.68 -10.97 -7.19
N GLU A 198 -6.56 -10.89 -6.21
CA GLU A 198 -8.00 -11.09 -6.41
C GLU A 198 -8.62 -9.98 -7.29
N GLN A 199 -8.12 -8.75 -7.16
CA GLN A 199 -8.53 -7.65 -8.03
C GLN A 199 -8.06 -7.87 -9.46
N ALA A 200 -6.82 -8.33 -9.66
CA ALA A 200 -6.28 -8.65 -10.98
C ALA A 200 -7.05 -9.80 -11.65
N LYS A 201 -7.43 -10.84 -10.90
CA LYS A 201 -8.28 -11.93 -11.41
C LYS A 201 -9.62 -11.40 -11.94
N LYS A 202 -10.30 -10.55 -11.15
CA LYS A 202 -11.58 -9.95 -11.56
C LYS A 202 -11.45 -9.02 -12.77
N GLU A 203 -10.35 -8.27 -12.86
CA GLU A 203 -10.11 -7.40 -14.01
C GLU A 203 -9.79 -8.19 -15.27
N LEU A 204 -9.04 -9.31 -15.16
CA LEU A 204 -8.79 -10.21 -16.28
C LEU A 204 -10.08 -10.91 -16.79
N GLU A 205 -11.03 -11.22 -15.92
CA GLU A 205 -12.34 -11.74 -16.34
C GLU A 205 -13.07 -10.75 -17.25
N GLN A 206 -13.00 -9.45 -16.97
CA GLN A 206 -13.58 -8.40 -17.79
C GLN A 206 -12.89 -8.24 -19.16
N CYS A 207 -11.63 -8.69 -19.28
CA CYS A 207 -10.89 -8.72 -20.53
C CYS A 207 -11.38 -9.82 -21.49
N LYS A 208 -12.06 -10.84 -20.99
CA LYS A 208 -12.47 -12.02 -21.76
C LYS A 208 -13.92 -11.92 -22.26
N GLY A 209 -14.66 -10.92 -21.84
CA GLY A 209 -16.06 -10.67 -22.23
C GLY A 209 -16.18 -9.50 -23.18
#